data_27f60a58260a10a511e78a838c953f42
#
_entry.id   27f60a58260a10a511e78a838c953f42
#
_cell.length_a   1.000
_cell.length_b   1.000
_cell.length_c   1.000
_cell.angle_alpha   90.00
_cell.angle_beta   90.00
_cell.angle_gamma   90.00
#
_symmetry.space_group_name_H-M   'P 1'
#
loop_
_entity.id
_entity.type
_entity.pdbx_description
1 polymer ?
#
loop_
_entity_poly.entity_id
_entity_poly.type
_entity_poly.pdbx_seq_one_letter_code
_entity_poly.pdbx_strand_id
1 'polypeptide(L)'
;MATTYNNLYMDIRQQLRTAGVQASTLEARELVCFASGKTRQQLQRDGQLYVPPAVEEQARALVRRHLAGEPVAYLIGEWEFYGLPLDIDRQVLIPRADTETLVDCALPFLRGQAGSRVLDLCAGSGCIGLAIAKNAPGCHAVLGELDEGALRVCRQNIRRNDLTGRVVSLQLDAREKPPTHLGEFDCIVSNPPYIPDGDIAGLDVSVRDYEPHLALKGGADGLDFYRDITRLWTAALRVGGRLLFEVGIGQADEVLRIMRSVGFGDLEITPDLNGIPRVVEGVLHKEL
;
A
#
# COMPACT_ATOMS: atom_id res chain seq x y z
N MET A 1 -17.34 37.08 1.72
CA MET A 1 -16.39 37.71 2.70
C MET A 1 -15.05 37.05 2.51
N ALA A 2 -13.94 37.82 2.65
CA ALA A 2 -12.62 37.20 2.58
C ALA A 2 -12.42 36.25 3.78
N THR A 3 -11.98 34.99 3.53
CA THR A 3 -11.71 34.00 4.57
C THR A 3 -10.21 33.84 4.79
N THR A 4 -9.79 33.46 6.00
CA THR A 4 -8.39 33.13 6.30
C THR A 4 -8.13 31.64 6.05
N TYR A 5 -6.84 31.24 5.93
CA TYR A 5 -6.48 29.82 5.77
C TYR A 5 -6.99 28.98 6.94
N ASN A 6 -6.90 29.50 8.16
CA ASN A 6 -7.41 28.79 9.32
C ASN A 6 -8.93 28.60 9.26
N ASN A 7 -9.66 29.64 8.88
CA ASN A 7 -11.13 29.54 8.77
C ASN A 7 -11.54 28.60 7.65
N LEU A 8 -10.89 28.65 6.48
CA LEU A 8 -11.13 27.71 5.38
C LEU A 8 -10.88 26.25 5.82
N TYR A 9 -9.75 26.00 6.47
CA TYR A 9 -9.43 24.68 7.01
C TYR A 9 -10.47 24.18 8.01
N MET A 10 -10.86 25.05 8.98
CA MET A 10 -11.84 24.68 10.01
C MET A 10 -13.23 24.41 9.40
N ASP A 11 -13.64 25.19 8.41
CA ASP A 11 -14.90 25.01 7.69
C ASP A 11 -14.90 23.65 6.92
N ILE A 12 -13.86 23.39 6.15
CA ILE A 12 -13.70 22.13 5.42
C ILE A 12 -13.69 20.94 6.39
N ARG A 13 -12.91 21.01 7.45
CA ARG A 13 -12.86 19.95 8.47
C ARG A 13 -14.24 19.67 9.07
N GLN A 14 -15.01 20.73 9.34
CA GLN A 14 -16.36 20.59 9.88
C GLN A 14 -17.31 19.95 8.85
N GLN A 15 -17.21 20.32 7.57
CA GLN A 15 -18.00 19.71 6.50
C GLN A 15 -17.72 18.22 6.39
N LEU A 16 -16.44 17.81 6.34
CA LEU A 16 -16.03 16.41 6.27
C LEU A 16 -16.50 15.62 7.51
N ARG A 17 -16.34 16.20 8.70
CA ARG A 17 -16.80 15.58 9.94
C ARG A 17 -18.32 15.37 9.97
N THR A 18 -19.09 16.36 9.51
CA THR A 18 -20.56 16.27 9.44
C THR A 18 -21.00 15.20 8.43
N ALA A 19 -20.23 14.98 7.37
CA ALA A 19 -20.44 13.93 6.40
C ALA A 19 -19.96 12.53 6.87
N GLY A 20 -19.43 12.40 8.10
CA GLY A 20 -19.00 11.12 8.67
C GLY A 20 -17.57 10.70 8.31
N VAL A 21 -16.77 11.57 7.68
CA VAL A 21 -15.38 11.26 7.32
C VAL A 21 -14.53 11.12 8.58
N GLN A 22 -14.01 9.92 8.84
CA GLN A 22 -13.25 9.60 10.05
C GLN A 22 -11.94 10.40 10.15
N ALA A 23 -11.19 10.50 9.07
CA ALA A 23 -9.91 11.20 9.01
C ALA A 23 -10.06 12.70 8.69
N SER A 24 -11.22 13.30 8.98
CA SER A 24 -11.59 14.68 8.57
C SER A 24 -10.53 15.74 8.88
N THR A 25 -9.77 15.58 9.97
CA THR A 25 -8.70 16.52 10.35
C THR A 25 -7.48 16.43 9.41
N LEU A 26 -7.08 15.21 9.06
CA LEU A 26 -5.98 14.96 8.12
C LEU A 26 -6.40 15.40 6.72
N GLU A 27 -7.52 14.89 6.24
CA GLU A 27 -7.98 15.09 4.87
C GLU A 27 -8.29 16.55 4.55
N ALA A 28 -8.93 17.29 5.46
CA ALA A 28 -9.13 18.72 5.30
C ALA A 28 -7.80 19.48 5.13
N ARG A 29 -6.78 19.09 5.90
CA ARG A 29 -5.47 19.73 5.82
C ARG A 29 -4.80 19.43 4.49
N GLU A 30 -4.80 18.18 4.05
CA GLU A 30 -4.21 17.78 2.77
C GLU A 30 -4.88 18.51 1.58
N LEU A 31 -6.22 18.59 1.57
CA LEU A 31 -6.96 19.31 0.52
C LEU A 31 -6.63 20.81 0.49
N VAL A 32 -6.51 21.46 1.65
CA VAL A 32 -6.15 22.90 1.72
C VAL A 32 -4.67 23.11 1.36
N CYS A 33 -3.78 22.25 1.80
CA CYS A 33 -2.36 22.27 1.42
C CYS A 33 -2.22 22.15 -0.10
N PHE A 34 -2.87 21.16 -0.70
CA PHE A 34 -2.83 20.93 -2.14
C PHE A 34 -3.37 22.13 -2.93
N ALA A 35 -4.56 22.64 -2.57
CA ALA A 35 -5.16 23.78 -3.25
C ALA A 35 -4.32 25.06 -3.16
N SER A 36 -3.57 25.23 -2.07
CA SER A 36 -2.77 26.44 -1.81
C SER A 36 -1.31 26.31 -2.24
N GLY A 37 -0.84 25.11 -2.57
CA GLY A 37 0.59 24.81 -2.77
C GLY A 37 1.44 25.00 -1.50
N LYS A 38 0.82 25.02 -0.31
CA LYS A 38 1.52 25.19 0.97
C LYS A 38 1.81 23.86 1.63
N THR A 39 2.97 23.76 2.26
CA THR A 39 3.26 22.67 3.20
C THR A 39 2.39 22.80 4.46
N ARG A 40 2.27 21.69 5.23
CA ARG A 40 1.58 21.67 6.53
C ARG A 40 2.11 22.78 7.48
N GLN A 41 3.42 22.97 7.54
CA GLN A 41 4.06 24.02 8.36
C GLN A 41 3.73 25.42 7.87
N GLN A 42 3.75 25.65 6.54
CA GLN A 42 3.38 26.94 5.96
C GLN A 42 1.91 27.25 6.18
N LEU A 43 1.01 26.28 6.06
CA LEU A 43 -0.41 26.46 6.32
C LEU A 43 -0.65 26.88 7.78
N GLN A 44 0.05 26.26 8.74
CA GLN A 44 -0.04 26.61 10.16
C GLN A 44 0.50 28.02 10.42
N ARG A 45 1.68 28.36 9.88
CA ARG A 45 2.30 29.69 10.04
C ARG A 45 1.42 30.82 9.46
N ASP A 46 0.87 30.55 8.27
CA ASP A 46 0.14 31.56 7.47
C ASP A 46 -1.39 31.54 7.75
N GLY A 47 -1.82 30.83 8.78
CA GLY A 47 -3.23 30.57 9.09
C GLY A 47 -4.12 31.81 9.22
N GLN A 48 -3.57 32.96 9.63
CA GLN A 48 -4.28 34.22 9.76
C GLN A 48 -4.28 35.07 8.48
N LEU A 49 -3.53 34.68 7.45
CA LEU A 49 -3.54 35.36 6.15
C LEU A 49 -4.83 35.04 5.39
N TYR A 50 -5.26 35.99 4.57
CA TYR A 50 -6.41 35.79 3.70
C TYR A 50 -6.11 34.85 2.55
N VAL A 51 -7.07 33.97 2.25
CA VAL A 51 -6.98 33.02 1.14
C VAL A 51 -7.31 33.76 -0.18
N PRO A 52 -6.48 33.59 -1.23
CA PRO A 52 -6.85 34.04 -2.56
C PRO A 52 -8.14 33.36 -3.05
N PRO A 53 -9.06 34.09 -3.71
CA PRO A 53 -10.34 33.53 -4.16
C PRO A 53 -10.20 32.25 -4.99
N ALA A 54 -9.21 32.18 -5.87
CA ALA A 54 -8.95 30.98 -6.70
C ALA A 54 -8.56 29.75 -5.86
N VAL A 55 -7.79 29.94 -4.78
CA VAL A 55 -7.41 28.85 -3.85
C VAL A 55 -8.63 28.36 -3.06
N GLU A 56 -9.47 29.28 -2.59
CA GLU A 56 -10.72 28.91 -1.90
C GLU A 56 -11.64 28.13 -2.83
N GLU A 57 -11.82 28.58 -4.06
CA GLU A 57 -12.65 27.89 -5.06
C GLU A 57 -12.11 26.47 -5.35
N GLN A 58 -10.80 26.35 -5.56
CA GLN A 58 -10.16 25.06 -5.78
C GLN A 58 -10.34 24.11 -4.58
N ALA A 59 -10.08 24.58 -3.36
CA ALA A 59 -10.26 23.78 -2.15
C ALA A 59 -11.70 23.27 -2.00
N ARG A 60 -12.69 24.17 -2.22
CA ARG A 60 -14.10 23.80 -2.17
C ARG A 60 -14.50 22.84 -3.29
N ALA A 61 -13.91 22.95 -4.48
CA ALA A 61 -14.13 22.01 -5.57
C ALA A 61 -13.61 20.60 -5.22
N LEU A 62 -12.41 20.50 -4.63
CA LEU A 62 -11.84 19.24 -4.14
C LEU A 62 -12.72 18.61 -3.06
N VAL A 63 -13.20 19.40 -2.11
CA VAL A 63 -14.11 18.93 -1.05
C VAL A 63 -15.40 18.35 -1.64
N ARG A 64 -16.00 19.00 -2.64
CA ARG A 64 -17.20 18.47 -3.31
C ARG A 64 -16.95 17.12 -3.97
N ARG A 65 -15.80 16.96 -4.65
CA ARG A 65 -15.41 15.66 -5.27
C ARG A 65 -15.19 14.59 -4.21
N HIS A 66 -14.50 14.94 -3.13
CA HIS A 66 -14.28 14.03 -2.02
C HIS A 66 -15.58 13.57 -1.35
N LEU A 67 -16.49 14.49 -1.07
CA LEU A 67 -17.82 14.17 -0.54
C LEU A 67 -18.71 13.38 -1.51
N ALA A 68 -18.40 13.37 -2.80
CA ALA A 68 -19.00 12.47 -3.80
C ALA A 68 -18.33 11.09 -3.85
N GLY A 69 -17.36 10.81 -2.97
CA GLY A 69 -16.70 9.51 -2.81
C GLY A 69 -15.28 9.42 -3.35
N GLU A 70 -14.74 10.45 -4.03
CA GLU A 70 -13.39 10.37 -4.58
C GLU A 70 -12.33 10.46 -3.47
N PRO A 71 -11.40 9.48 -3.37
CA PRO A 71 -10.37 9.47 -2.32
C PRO A 71 -9.44 10.69 -2.38
N VAL A 72 -9.07 11.21 -1.21
CA VAL A 72 -8.14 12.36 -1.11
C VAL A 72 -6.81 12.06 -1.80
N ALA A 73 -6.25 10.86 -1.64
CA ALA A 73 -5.00 10.47 -2.29
C ALA A 73 -5.04 10.63 -3.81
N TYR A 74 -6.16 10.28 -4.46
CA TYR A 74 -6.31 10.48 -5.91
C TYR A 74 -6.55 11.94 -6.29
N LEU A 75 -7.21 12.71 -5.42
CA LEU A 75 -7.43 14.14 -5.66
C LEU A 75 -6.13 14.95 -5.64
N ILE A 76 -5.21 14.58 -4.75
CA ILE A 76 -3.92 15.28 -4.59
C ILE A 76 -2.79 14.65 -5.39
N GLY A 77 -2.95 13.38 -5.83
CA GLY A 77 -1.98 12.65 -6.64
C GLY A 77 -0.79 12.10 -5.86
N GLU A 78 -0.82 12.18 -4.52
CA GLU A 78 0.26 11.67 -3.67
C GLU A 78 -0.27 11.13 -2.34
N TRP A 79 0.51 10.23 -1.72
CA TRP A 79 0.25 9.71 -0.39
C TRP A 79 1.55 9.40 0.34
N GLU A 80 1.51 9.35 1.66
CA GLU A 80 2.65 8.95 2.48
C GLU A 80 2.46 7.51 2.96
N PHE A 81 3.50 6.69 2.87
CA PHE A 81 3.54 5.34 3.42
C PHE A 81 4.92 5.08 4.02
N TYR A 82 4.97 4.67 5.27
CA TYR A 82 6.21 4.37 6.02
C TYR A 82 7.23 5.52 5.96
N GLY A 83 6.76 6.76 6.00
CA GLY A 83 7.58 7.97 5.86
C GLY A 83 8.06 8.27 4.43
N LEU A 84 7.63 7.52 3.42
CA LEU A 84 7.99 7.74 2.02
C LEU A 84 6.87 8.48 1.29
N PRO A 85 7.16 9.56 0.55
CA PRO A 85 6.21 10.17 -0.36
C PRO A 85 6.07 9.32 -1.62
N LEU A 86 4.83 9.00 -1.98
CA LEU A 86 4.50 8.18 -3.15
C LEU A 86 3.56 8.94 -4.09
N ASP A 87 3.84 8.87 -5.39
CA ASP A 87 2.89 9.24 -6.42
C ASP A 87 1.77 8.18 -6.44
N ILE A 88 0.52 8.62 -6.46
CA ILE A 88 -0.66 7.77 -6.41
C ILE A 88 -1.65 8.24 -7.47
N ASP A 89 -2.14 7.31 -8.28
CA ASP A 89 -3.26 7.55 -9.20
C ASP A 89 -4.22 6.34 -9.21
N ARG A 90 -5.28 6.40 -10.00
CA ARG A 90 -6.32 5.36 -10.07
C ARG A 90 -5.86 3.99 -10.61
N GLN A 91 -4.58 3.84 -10.96
CA GLN A 91 -4.02 2.57 -11.40
C GLN A 91 -3.52 1.71 -10.23
N VAL A 92 -3.40 2.28 -9.03
CA VAL A 92 -2.85 1.59 -7.85
C VAL A 92 -3.78 1.69 -6.65
N LEU A 93 -3.79 0.65 -5.84
CA LEU A 93 -4.41 0.69 -4.51
C LEU A 93 -3.74 1.79 -3.68
N ILE A 94 -4.53 2.57 -2.95
CA ILE A 94 -4.00 3.56 -2.00
C ILE A 94 -3.37 2.80 -0.83
N PRO A 95 -2.08 3.00 -0.51
CA PRO A 95 -1.43 2.34 0.61
C PRO A 95 -2.17 2.57 1.94
N ARG A 96 -2.37 1.50 2.71
CA ARG A 96 -3.06 1.55 4.02
C ARG A 96 -2.04 1.53 5.15
N ALA A 97 -2.35 2.21 6.26
CA ALA A 97 -1.49 2.22 7.43
C ALA A 97 -1.29 0.80 8.01
N ASP A 98 -2.31 -0.06 7.95
CA ASP A 98 -2.22 -1.44 8.46
C ASP A 98 -1.18 -2.27 7.68
N THR A 99 -0.94 -1.96 6.41
CA THR A 99 0.09 -2.58 5.56
C THR A 99 1.51 -2.30 6.06
N GLU A 100 1.73 -1.24 6.85
CA GLU A 100 3.04 -0.96 7.46
C GLU A 100 3.50 -2.09 8.38
N THR A 101 2.55 -2.84 8.99
CA THR A 101 2.83 -4.05 9.77
C THR A 101 3.62 -5.09 8.97
N LEU A 102 3.31 -5.25 7.66
CA LEU A 102 4.04 -6.19 6.80
C LEU A 102 5.51 -5.77 6.62
N VAL A 103 5.77 -4.47 6.51
CA VAL A 103 7.14 -3.93 6.45
C VAL A 103 7.86 -4.18 7.78
N ASP A 104 7.19 -3.93 8.91
CA ASP A 104 7.77 -4.15 10.25
C ASP A 104 8.13 -5.62 10.50
N CYS A 105 7.34 -6.58 9.99
CA CYS A 105 7.65 -8.01 10.07
C CYS A 105 8.84 -8.40 9.18
N ALA A 106 8.98 -7.82 7.98
CA ALA A 106 10.05 -8.17 7.05
C ALA A 106 11.43 -7.59 7.45
N LEU A 107 11.45 -6.37 8.00
CA LEU A 107 12.68 -5.63 8.27
C LEU A 107 13.66 -6.32 9.25
N PRO A 108 13.24 -6.93 10.37
CA PRO A 108 14.17 -7.60 11.29
C PRO A 108 14.99 -8.70 10.63
N PHE A 109 14.39 -9.41 9.68
CA PHE A 109 15.06 -10.47 8.92
C PHE A 109 16.05 -9.92 7.89
N LEU A 110 15.74 -8.77 7.25
CA LEU A 110 16.52 -8.21 6.13
C LEU A 110 17.60 -7.21 6.58
N ARG A 111 17.43 -6.56 7.73
CA ARG A 111 18.40 -5.60 8.27
C ARG A 111 19.71 -6.28 8.63
N GLY A 112 20.81 -5.68 8.20
CA GLY A 112 22.17 -6.19 8.50
C GLY A 112 22.65 -7.30 7.56
N GLN A 113 21.82 -7.79 6.65
CA GLN A 113 22.20 -8.78 5.64
C GLN A 113 22.59 -8.06 4.35
N ALA A 114 23.88 -7.88 4.13
CA ALA A 114 24.37 -7.27 2.88
C ALA A 114 24.05 -8.18 1.68
N GLY A 115 23.42 -7.59 0.65
CA GLY A 115 23.05 -8.31 -0.57
C GLY A 115 21.79 -9.16 -0.45
N SER A 116 21.00 -9.01 0.63
CA SER A 116 19.70 -9.67 0.73
C SER A 116 18.78 -9.24 -0.41
N ARG A 117 17.90 -10.15 -0.83
CA ARG A 117 16.95 -9.94 -1.94
C ARG A 117 15.52 -10.14 -1.45
N VAL A 118 14.68 -9.14 -1.69
CA VAL A 118 13.25 -9.24 -1.42
C VAL A 118 12.46 -9.14 -2.72
N LEU A 119 11.40 -9.94 -2.82
CA LEU A 119 10.39 -9.85 -3.87
C LEU A 119 9.09 -9.36 -3.23
N ASP A 120 8.55 -8.27 -3.76
CA ASP A 120 7.23 -7.73 -3.42
C ASP A 120 6.28 -8.09 -4.56
N LEU A 121 5.37 -9.06 -4.34
CA LEU A 121 4.38 -9.51 -5.31
C LEU A 121 3.06 -8.77 -5.13
N CYS A 122 2.42 -8.43 -6.24
CA CYS A 122 1.25 -7.54 -6.28
C CYS A 122 1.62 -6.14 -5.75
N ALA A 123 2.74 -5.60 -6.23
CA ALA A 123 3.41 -4.46 -5.63
C ALA A 123 2.63 -3.13 -5.73
N GLY A 124 1.68 -3.00 -6.67
CA GLY A 124 0.87 -1.80 -6.86
C GLY A 124 1.73 -0.54 -7.03
N SER A 125 1.65 0.38 -6.08
CA SER A 125 2.49 1.59 -6.05
C SER A 125 3.96 1.32 -5.73
N GLY A 126 4.30 0.09 -5.30
CA GLY A 126 5.62 -0.32 -4.82
C GLY A 126 5.88 0.02 -3.35
N CYS A 127 4.87 0.43 -2.61
CA CYS A 127 5.01 0.99 -1.26
C CYS A 127 5.77 0.06 -0.29
N ILE A 128 5.47 -1.25 -0.29
CA ILE A 128 6.07 -2.23 0.62
C ILE A 128 7.55 -2.42 0.28
N GLY A 129 7.87 -2.80 -0.96
CA GLY A 129 9.25 -3.06 -1.37
C GLY A 129 10.14 -1.82 -1.31
N LEU A 130 9.60 -0.62 -1.58
CA LEU A 130 10.30 0.65 -1.42
C LEU A 130 10.61 0.95 0.05
N ALA A 131 9.63 0.75 0.94
CA ALA A 131 9.81 0.94 2.38
C ALA A 131 10.88 -0.01 2.94
N ILE A 132 10.84 -1.30 2.53
CA ILE A 132 11.86 -2.28 2.90
C ILE A 132 13.25 -1.85 2.39
N ALA A 133 13.38 -1.53 1.09
CA ALA A 133 14.66 -1.14 0.51
C ALA A 133 15.24 0.14 1.14
N LYS A 134 14.39 1.08 1.54
CA LYS A 134 14.83 2.33 2.21
C LYS A 134 15.36 2.07 3.61
N ASN A 135 14.70 1.16 4.36
CA ASN A 135 15.00 0.88 5.77
C ASN A 135 15.96 -0.31 5.99
N ALA A 136 16.30 -1.05 4.91
CA ALA A 136 17.35 -2.07 4.86
C ALA A 136 18.35 -1.74 3.76
N PRO A 137 19.37 -0.89 4.02
CA PRO A 137 20.26 -0.33 2.97
C PRO A 137 21.04 -1.37 2.16
N GLY A 138 21.28 -2.58 2.72
CA GLY A 138 21.91 -3.70 2.03
C GLY A 138 20.98 -4.55 1.17
N CYS A 139 19.68 -4.30 1.20
CA CYS A 139 18.67 -5.08 0.52
C CYS A 139 18.41 -4.58 -0.91
N HIS A 140 18.26 -5.52 -1.85
CA HIS A 140 17.78 -5.29 -3.22
C HIS A 140 16.33 -5.78 -3.35
N ALA A 141 15.46 -4.95 -3.91
CA ALA A 141 14.04 -5.29 -4.07
C ALA A 141 13.65 -5.47 -5.54
N VAL A 142 12.86 -6.49 -5.80
CA VAL A 142 12.13 -6.68 -7.05
C VAL A 142 10.65 -6.45 -6.75
N LEU A 143 10.01 -5.55 -7.50
CA LEU A 143 8.60 -5.21 -7.39
C LEU A 143 7.87 -5.88 -8.55
N GLY A 144 7.13 -6.96 -8.26
CA GLY A 144 6.37 -7.74 -9.22
C GLY A 144 4.93 -7.25 -9.29
N GLU A 145 4.52 -6.73 -10.44
CA GLU A 145 3.18 -6.19 -10.64
C GLU A 145 2.66 -6.61 -12.02
N LEU A 146 1.38 -6.96 -12.11
CA LEU A 146 0.76 -7.43 -13.35
C LEU A 146 0.34 -6.27 -14.24
N ASP A 147 -0.28 -5.23 -13.66
CA ASP A 147 -0.85 -4.11 -14.39
C ASP A 147 0.22 -3.12 -14.86
N GLU A 148 0.22 -2.80 -16.16
CA GLU A 148 1.20 -1.89 -16.74
C GLU A 148 1.05 -0.44 -16.26
N GLY A 149 -0.19 -0.02 -15.96
CA GLY A 149 -0.48 1.29 -15.37
C GLY A 149 0.10 1.40 -13.96
N ALA A 150 -0.08 0.37 -13.13
CA ALA A 150 0.51 0.29 -11.80
C ALA A 150 2.05 0.22 -11.86
N LEU A 151 2.62 -0.54 -12.80
CA LEU A 151 4.07 -0.55 -13.03
C LEU A 151 4.65 0.82 -13.39
N ARG A 152 3.90 1.64 -14.13
CA ARG A 152 4.32 3.02 -14.42
C ARG A 152 4.43 3.84 -13.13
N VAL A 153 3.41 3.78 -12.27
CA VAL A 153 3.41 4.46 -10.95
C VAL A 153 4.55 3.93 -10.07
N CYS A 154 4.72 2.62 -10.03
CA CYS A 154 5.81 1.96 -9.31
C CYS A 154 7.19 2.51 -9.74
N ARG A 155 7.46 2.61 -11.05
CA ARG A 155 8.71 3.18 -11.59
C ARG A 155 8.88 4.66 -11.24
N GLN A 156 7.81 5.45 -11.18
CA GLN A 156 7.85 6.83 -10.72
C GLN A 156 8.27 6.89 -9.25
N ASN A 157 7.68 6.04 -8.40
CA ASN A 157 7.98 5.98 -6.98
C ASN A 157 9.41 5.50 -6.68
N ILE A 158 9.95 4.56 -7.46
CA ILE A 158 11.37 4.16 -7.37
C ILE A 158 12.28 5.38 -7.58
N ARG A 159 12.00 6.19 -8.62
CA ARG A 159 12.78 7.40 -8.92
C ARG A 159 12.58 8.48 -7.86
N ARG A 160 11.34 8.74 -7.45
CA ARG A 160 10.99 9.76 -6.45
C ARG A 160 11.72 9.54 -5.12
N ASN A 161 11.96 8.28 -4.76
CA ASN A 161 12.61 7.91 -3.49
C ASN A 161 14.12 7.60 -3.61
N ASP A 162 14.74 7.86 -4.78
CA ASP A 162 16.17 7.66 -5.05
C ASP A 162 16.62 6.20 -4.87
N LEU A 163 15.78 5.23 -5.27
CA LEU A 163 16.04 3.79 -5.09
C LEU A 163 16.41 3.04 -6.39
N THR A 164 16.64 3.74 -7.50
CA THR A 164 16.93 3.14 -8.83
C THR A 164 18.13 2.21 -8.85
N GLY A 165 19.10 2.36 -7.95
CA GLY A 165 20.28 1.49 -7.84
C GLY A 165 20.02 0.15 -7.13
N ARG A 166 18.89 -0.01 -6.44
CA ARG A 166 18.61 -1.18 -5.59
C ARG A 166 17.21 -1.77 -5.77
N VAL A 167 16.32 -1.06 -6.46
CA VAL A 167 14.94 -1.50 -6.68
C VAL A 167 14.65 -1.51 -8.17
N VAL A 168 14.08 -2.63 -8.63
CA VAL A 168 13.60 -2.78 -10.01
C VAL A 168 12.14 -3.23 -9.98
N SER A 169 11.35 -2.83 -11.00
CA SER A 169 10.00 -3.30 -11.18
C SER A 169 9.91 -4.18 -12.42
N LEU A 170 9.19 -5.28 -12.32
CA LEU A 170 8.99 -6.24 -13.39
C LEU A 170 7.50 -6.55 -13.56
N GLN A 171 7.08 -6.78 -14.79
CA GLN A 171 5.74 -7.29 -15.04
C GLN A 171 5.70 -8.78 -14.72
N LEU A 172 4.96 -9.13 -13.67
CA LEU A 172 4.85 -10.50 -13.17
C LEU A 172 3.40 -10.78 -12.78
N ASP A 173 2.90 -11.93 -13.20
CA ASP A 173 1.64 -12.47 -12.70
C ASP A 173 1.93 -13.35 -11.47
N ALA A 174 1.43 -12.96 -10.31
CA ALA A 174 1.59 -13.71 -9.07
C ALA A 174 0.91 -15.10 -9.11
N ARG A 175 0.02 -15.32 -10.07
CA ARG A 175 -0.68 -16.59 -10.31
C ARG A 175 0.02 -17.51 -11.33
N GLU A 176 1.14 -17.06 -11.88
CA GLU A 176 1.99 -17.84 -12.76
C GLU A 176 3.30 -18.26 -12.08
N LYS A 177 4.02 -19.23 -12.66
CA LYS A 177 5.32 -19.65 -12.14
C LYS A 177 6.36 -18.55 -12.29
N PRO A 178 7.26 -18.38 -11.30
CA PRO A 178 8.35 -17.43 -11.40
C PRO A 178 9.24 -17.72 -12.61
N PRO A 179 9.62 -16.69 -13.39
CA PRO A 179 10.63 -16.85 -14.43
C PRO A 179 11.96 -17.27 -13.82
N THR A 180 12.60 -18.29 -14.40
CA THR A 180 13.84 -18.89 -13.88
C THR A 180 15.01 -17.91 -13.77
N HIS A 181 15.03 -16.86 -14.60
CA HIS A 181 16.09 -15.85 -14.58
C HIS A 181 16.00 -14.89 -13.38
N LEU A 182 14.92 -14.91 -12.60
CA LEU A 182 14.82 -14.08 -11.39
C LEU A 182 15.77 -14.52 -10.30
N GLY A 183 16.17 -15.79 -10.28
CA GLY A 183 16.94 -16.39 -9.19
C GLY A 183 16.13 -16.45 -7.89
N GLU A 184 16.82 -16.66 -6.77
CA GLU A 184 16.19 -16.86 -5.47
C GLU A 184 16.15 -15.58 -4.65
N PHE A 185 15.18 -15.52 -3.74
CA PHE A 185 14.97 -14.45 -2.79
C PHE A 185 15.14 -14.94 -1.35
N ASP A 186 15.59 -14.04 -0.48
CA ASP A 186 15.65 -14.27 0.96
C ASP A 186 14.27 -14.06 1.61
N CYS A 187 13.47 -13.18 1.01
CA CYS A 187 12.15 -12.86 1.49
C CYS A 187 11.21 -12.60 0.31
N ILE A 188 9.98 -13.11 0.41
CA ILE A 188 8.87 -12.76 -0.47
C ILE A 188 7.80 -12.13 0.41
N VAL A 189 7.35 -10.93 0.04
CA VAL A 189 6.23 -10.23 0.69
C VAL A 189 5.11 -10.02 -0.32
N SER A 190 3.87 -10.02 0.12
CA SER A 190 2.74 -9.68 -0.74
C SER A 190 1.56 -9.15 0.08
N ASN A 191 0.96 -8.08 -0.41
CA ASN A 191 -0.40 -7.70 -0.09
C ASN A 191 -1.26 -7.99 -1.33
N PRO A 192 -1.69 -9.24 -1.52
CA PRO A 192 -2.40 -9.64 -2.72
C PRO A 192 -3.88 -9.24 -2.64
N PRO A 193 -4.61 -9.21 -3.76
CA PRO A 193 -6.07 -9.10 -3.74
C PRO A 193 -6.69 -10.22 -2.91
N TYR A 194 -7.51 -9.85 -1.92
CA TYR A 194 -8.05 -10.81 -0.94
C TYR A 194 -9.57 -10.69 -0.67
N ILE A 195 -10.25 -9.78 -1.36
CA ILE A 195 -11.69 -9.58 -1.16
C ILE A 195 -12.44 -10.62 -1.99
N PRO A 196 -13.36 -11.42 -1.37
CA PRO A 196 -14.22 -12.31 -2.15
C PRO A 196 -14.99 -11.54 -3.22
N ASP A 197 -15.08 -12.11 -4.42
CA ASP A 197 -15.70 -11.42 -5.56
C ASP A 197 -17.14 -10.97 -5.29
N GLY A 198 -17.87 -11.74 -4.46
CA GLY A 198 -19.23 -11.42 -4.06
C GLY A 198 -19.37 -10.22 -3.13
N ASP A 199 -18.28 -9.85 -2.43
CA ASP A 199 -18.31 -8.80 -1.41
C ASP A 199 -17.94 -7.41 -1.99
N ILE A 200 -17.39 -7.36 -3.20
CA ILE A 200 -16.98 -6.12 -3.88
C ILE A 200 -18.12 -5.08 -3.93
N ALA A 201 -19.35 -5.53 -4.22
CA ALA A 201 -20.51 -4.64 -4.31
C ALA A 201 -20.88 -3.96 -2.97
N GLY A 202 -20.47 -4.56 -1.84
CA GLY A 202 -20.72 -4.06 -0.49
C GLY A 202 -19.65 -3.09 0.04
N LEU A 203 -18.57 -2.86 -0.70
CA LEU A 203 -17.50 -1.97 -0.28
C LEU A 203 -17.95 -0.50 -0.28
N ASP A 204 -17.24 0.31 0.50
CA ASP A 204 -17.39 1.76 0.46
C ASP A 204 -17.23 2.30 -0.97
N VAL A 205 -18.00 3.32 -1.32
CA VAL A 205 -17.97 3.97 -2.64
C VAL A 205 -16.54 4.38 -3.05
N SER A 206 -15.76 4.90 -2.10
CA SER A 206 -14.39 5.33 -2.33
C SER A 206 -13.46 4.20 -2.79
N VAL A 207 -13.71 2.97 -2.34
CA VAL A 207 -12.96 1.77 -2.73
C VAL A 207 -13.58 1.17 -3.99
N ARG A 208 -14.87 0.86 -3.94
CA ARG A 208 -15.58 0.14 -4.99
C ARG A 208 -15.53 0.84 -6.36
N ASP A 209 -15.74 2.16 -6.38
CA ASP A 209 -15.93 2.92 -7.62
C ASP A 209 -14.65 3.65 -8.10
N TYR A 210 -13.63 3.71 -7.25
CA TYR A 210 -12.41 4.49 -7.55
C TYR A 210 -11.13 3.66 -7.57
N GLU A 211 -11.00 2.64 -6.72
CA GLU A 211 -9.80 1.82 -6.68
C GLU A 211 -9.83 0.70 -7.72
N PRO A 212 -8.68 0.28 -8.27
CA PRO A 212 -8.65 -0.72 -9.34
C PRO A 212 -9.17 -2.08 -8.84
N HIS A 213 -10.19 -2.61 -9.48
CA HIS A 213 -10.79 -3.90 -9.10
C HIS A 213 -9.79 -5.07 -9.17
N LEU A 214 -8.77 -4.96 -10.03
CA LEU A 214 -7.69 -5.94 -10.11
C LEU A 214 -6.93 -6.07 -8.79
N ALA A 215 -6.81 -4.98 -8.04
CA ALA A 215 -6.15 -4.96 -6.74
C ALA A 215 -7.06 -5.41 -5.56
N LEU A 216 -8.35 -5.67 -5.82
CA LEU A 216 -9.32 -6.01 -4.79
C LEU A 216 -9.75 -7.49 -4.85
N LYS A 217 -9.98 -8.02 -6.06
CA LYS A 217 -10.62 -9.33 -6.28
C LYS A 217 -9.70 -10.49 -5.96
N GLY A 218 -9.99 -11.21 -4.89
CA GLY A 218 -9.24 -12.39 -4.42
C GLY A 218 -9.82 -13.74 -4.85
N GLY A 219 -10.83 -13.75 -5.76
CA GLY A 219 -11.54 -14.96 -6.18
C GLY A 219 -12.78 -15.23 -5.33
N ALA A 220 -13.32 -16.45 -5.43
CA ALA A 220 -14.60 -16.81 -4.83
C ALA A 220 -14.64 -16.68 -3.30
N ASP A 221 -13.54 -17.01 -2.62
CA ASP A 221 -13.39 -16.97 -1.16
C ASP A 221 -12.29 -15.99 -0.69
N GLY A 222 -11.71 -15.22 -1.61
CA GLY A 222 -10.64 -14.27 -1.31
C GLY A 222 -9.27 -14.90 -1.06
N LEU A 223 -9.08 -16.19 -1.35
CA LEU A 223 -7.85 -16.92 -1.00
C LEU A 223 -7.04 -17.41 -2.21
N ASP A 224 -7.46 -17.12 -3.44
CA ASP A 224 -6.84 -17.64 -4.65
C ASP A 224 -5.36 -17.25 -4.74
N PHE A 225 -5.02 -16.00 -4.48
CA PHE A 225 -3.64 -15.52 -4.55
C PHE A 225 -2.75 -16.17 -3.49
N TYR A 226 -3.24 -16.37 -2.27
CA TYR A 226 -2.46 -17.05 -1.23
C TYR A 226 -2.11 -18.48 -1.62
N ARG A 227 -3.09 -19.22 -2.21
CA ARG A 227 -2.87 -20.58 -2.71
C ARG A 227 -1.86 -20.61 -3.84
N ASP A 228 -2.02 -19.73 -4.83
CA ASP A 228 -1.16 -19.69 -6.01
C ASP A 228 0.25 -19.22 -5.67
N ILE A 229 0.41 -18.14 -4.92
CA ILE A 229 1.73 -17.63 -4.50
C ILE A 229 2.45 -18.67 -3.67
N THR A 230 1.80 -19.24 -2.65
CA THR A 230 2.41 -20.23 -1.78
C THR A 230 2.86 -21.47 -2.58
N ARG A 231 2.06 -21.95 -3.55
CA ARG A 231 2.37 -23.12 -4.35
C ARG A 231 3.44 -22.87 -5.41
N LEU A 232 3.41 -21.69 -6.06
CA LEU A 232 4.23 -21.44 -7.25
C LEU A 232 5.53 -20.72 -6.92
N TRP A 233 5.50 -19.73 -6.02
CA TRP A 233 6.63 -18.82 -5.76
C TRP A 233 7.57 -19.32 -4.68
N THR A 234 7.22 -20.37 -3.95
CA THR A 234 8.15 -21.09 -3.07
C THR A 234 9.39 -21.55 -3.82
N ALA A 235 9.27 -21.88 -5.12
CA ALA A 235 10.42 -22.24 -5.96
C ALA A 235 11.44 -21.10 -6.19
N ALA A 236 11.06 -19.86 -5.91
CA ALA A 236 11.94 -18.70 -5.98
C ALA A 236 12.42 -18.24 -4.58
N LEU A 237 12.06 -18.96 -3.52
CA LEU A 237 12.46 -18.66 -2.15
C LEU A 237 13.60 -19.58 -1.72
N ARG A 238 14.64 -19.05 -1.12
CA ARG A 238 15.73 -19.85 -0.55
C ARG A 238 15.25 -20.69 0.63
N VAL A 239 15.88 -21.81 0.85
CA VAL A 239 15.73 -22.55 2.12
C VAL A 239 16.17 -21.63 3.27
N GLY A 240 15.35 -21.53 4.32
CA GLY A 240 15.50 -20.55 5.39
C GLY A 240 14.95 -19.17 5.06
N GLY A 241 14.48 -18.92 3.84
CA GLY A 241 13.83 -17.71 3.43
C GLY A 241 12.41 -17.59 3.99
N ARG A 242 11.86 -16.38 3.98
CA ARG A 242 10.54 -16.07 4.56
C ARG A 242 9.52 -15.67 3.51
N LEU A 243 8.30 -16.16 3.66
CA LEU A 243 7.13 -15.73 2.93
C LEU A 243 6.19 -15.00 3.89
N LEU A 244 5.81 -13.76 3.57
CA LEU A 244 4.93 -12.93 4.39
C LEU A 244 3.75 -12.45 3.55
N PHE A 245 2.55 -12.56 4.10
CA PHE A 245 1.32 -12.05 3.49
C PHE A 245 0.63 -11.04 4.39
N GLU A 246 0.16 -9.92 3.83
CA GLU A 246 -0.97 -9.22 4.42
C GLU A 246 -2.23 -10.03 4.19
N VAL A 247 -3.15 -10.06 5.19
CA VAL A 247 -4.39 -10.82 5.11
C VAL A 247 -5.61 -9.97 5.47
N GLY A 248 -6.72 -10.29 4.83
CA GLY A 248 -8.02 -9.73 5.19
C GLY A 248 -8.51 -10.21 6.56
N ILE A 249 -9.47 -9.47 7.14
CA ILE A 249 -10.07 -9.82 8.44
C ILE A 249 -10.66 -11.23 8.37
N GLY A 250 -10.25 -12.08 9.31
CA GLY A 250 -10.73 -13.46 9.43
C GLY A 250 -10.05 -14.48 8.52
N GLN A 251 -9.08 -14.09 7.67
CA GLN A 251 -8.39 -15.00 6.75
C GLN A 251 -7.10 -15.62 7.31
N ALA A 252 -6.54 -15.08 8.39
CA ALA A 252 -5.22 -15.43 8.89
C ALA A 252 -5.04 -16.94 9.14
N ASP A 253 -5.99 -17.60 9.79
CA ASP A 253 -5.89 -19.05 10.10
C ASP A 253 -5.93 -19.92 8.84
N GLU A 254 -6.67 -19.51 7.80
CA GLU A 254 -6.72 -20.25 6.54
C GLU A 254 -5.44 -20.07 5.74
N VAL A 255 -4.90 -18.85 5.68
CA VAL A 255 -3.61 -18.57 5.03
C VAL A 255 -2.48 -19.34 5.72
N LEU A 256 -2.48 -19.40 7.05
CA LEU A 256 -1.54 -20.21 7.83
C LEU A 256 -1.65 -21.69 7.46
N ARG A 257 -2.88 -22.25 7.30
CA ARG A 257 -3.10 -23.62 6.86
C ARG A 257 -2.56 -23.87 5.44
N ILE A 258 -2.78 -22.92 4.51
CA ILE A 258 -2.27 -22.98 3.14
C ILE A 258 -0.73 -23.05 3.17
N MET A 259 -0.05 -22.17 3.90
CA MET A 259 1.41 -22.16 4.00
C MET A 259 1.95 -23.46 4.61
N ARG A 260 1.31 -23.96 5.67
CA ARG A 260 1.68 -25.23 6.32
C ARG A 260 1.57 -26.43 5.36
N SER A 261 0.55 -26.46 4.49
CA SER A 261 0.31 -27.55 3.55
C SER A 261 1.40 -27.67 2.48
N VAL A 262 2.16 -26.62 2.24
CA VAL A 262 3.26 -26.56 1.26
C VAL A 262 4.64 -26.66 1.95
N GLY A 263 4.71 -26.89 3.26
CA GLY A 263 5.96 -27.19 3.97
C GLY A 263 6.62 -26.00 4.68
N PHE A 264 5.93 -24.86 4.80
CA PHE A 264 6.39 -23.77 5.66
C PHE A 264 6.27 -24.18 7.14
N GLY A 265 7.30 -23.83 7.91
CA GLY A 265 7.34 -23.92 9.38
C GLY A 265 7.52 -22.54 10.00
N ASP A 266 7.70 -22.52 11.34
CA ASP A 266 7.84 -21.28 12.13
C ASP A 266 6.78 -20.23 11.76
N LEU A 267 5.53 -20.72 11.66
CA LEU A 267 4.39 -19.94 11.21
C LEU A 267 3.92 -19.00 12.33
N GLU A 268 3.78 -17.72 12.01
CA GLU A 268 3.39 -16.68 12.95
C GLU A 268 2.26 -15.81 12.36
N ILE A 269 1.40 -15.28 13.24
CA ILE A 269 0.37 -14.30 12.92
C ILE A 269 0.66 -13.03 13.73
N THR A 270 0.89 -11.92 13.03
CA THR A 270 1.11 -10.61 13.67
C THR A 270 -0.10 -9.72 13.49
N PRO A 271 -0.68 -9.17 14.59
CA PRO A 271 -1.76 -8.21 14.51
C PRO A 271 -1.26 -6.81 14.15
N ASP A 272 -2.15 -6.00 13.56
CA ASP A 272 -1.94 -4.57 13.40
C ASP A 272 -2.08 -3.80 14.72
N LEU A 273 -1.94 -2.48 14.69
CA LEU A 273 -2.03 -1.61 15.86
C LEU A 273 -3.42 -1.63 16.54
N ASN A 274 -4.45 -2.10 15.84
CA ASN A 274 -5.80 -2.27 16.37
C ASN A 274 -6.03 -3.66 16.98
N GLY A 275 -5.02 -4.55 16.95
CA GLY A 275 -5.12 -5.91 17.45
C GLY A 275 -5.78 -6.88 16.47
N ILE A 276 -5.97 -6.49 15.21
CA ILE A 276 -6.57 -7.33 14.17
C ILE A 276 -5.46 -8.14 13.48
N PRO A 277 -5.55 -9.48 13.38
CA PRO A 277 -4.61 -10.29 12.61
C PRO A 277 -4.41 -9.72 11.20
N ARG A 278 -3.16 -9.34 10.88
CA ARG A 278 -2.87 -8.61 9.64
C ARG A 278 -1.76 -9.24 8.80
N VAL A 279 -0.76 -9.82 9.41
CA VAL A 279 0.34 -10.48 8.71
C VAL A 279 0.41 -11.95 9.09
N VAL A 280 0.56 -12.81 8.09
CA VAL A 280 0.90 -14.23 8.27
C VAL A 280 2.26 -14.46 7.65
N GLU A 281 3.19 -15.02 8.42
CA GLU A 281 4.52 -15.34 7.94
C GLU A 281 4.92 -16.79 8.21
N GLY A 282 5.88 -17.28 7.42
CA GLY A 282 6.47 -18.60 7.62
C GLY A 282 7.85 -18.72 6.97
N VAL A 283 8.63 -19.68 7.47
CA VAL A 283 9.98 -20.01 7.01
C VAL A 283 9.95 -21.26 6.16
N LEU A 284 10.64 -21.24 5.02
CA LEU A 284 10.81 -22.42 4.16
C LEU A 284 11.93 -23.30 4.71
N HIS A 285 11.60 -24.51 5.22
CA HIS A 285 12.60 -25.42 5.81
C HIS A 285 13.20 -26.42 4.85
N LYS A 286 12.57 -26.72 3.71
CA LYS A 286 13.01 -27.71 2.72
C LYS A 286 12.70 -27.26 1.31
N GLU A 287 13.57 -27.63 0.36
CA GLU A 287 13.22 -27.59 -1.06
C GLU A 287 12.00 -28.47 -1.33
N LEU A 288 11.06 -28.00 -2.14
CA LEU A 288 9.82 -28.68 -2.51
C LEU A 288 9.99 -29.47 -3.81
#